data_e24a043ffaf41788a25d749802e155ba
#
_entry.id   e24a043ffaf41788a25d749802e155ba
#
_cell.length_a   1.000
_cell.length_b   1.000
_cell.length_c   1.000
_cell.angle_alpha   90.00
_cell.angle_beta   90.00
_cell.angle_gamma   90.00
#
_symmetry.space_group_name_H-M   'P 1'
#
loop_
_entity.id
_entity.type
_entity.pdbx_description
1 polymer ?
#
loop_
_entity_poly.entity_id
_entity_poly.type
_entity_poly.pdbx_seq_one_letter_code
_entity_poly.pdbx_strand_id
1 'polypeptide(L)'
;MDQEYLRTTIVGLAGSGKTTYLKSKIRKESLIFDPLREFKKGHIFRPTNRVDPNPEYEKILYQEIIKPYEKTGKQPYLDLVIDEGNRPYPNKIPLPEMMAYINDFNRHLKLNVFIVARRLSQLNTDLVELSHKLIIYRQTGINDIKRANDIIDGAGEEIKKLKKYHYLEIYEGEFNIRDPIKLR
;
A
#
# COMPACT_ATOMS: atom_id res chain seq x y z
N MET A 1 5.15 24.82 0.81
CA MET A 1 5.66 23.45 0.74
C MET A 1 4.79 22.70 -0.25
N ASP A 2 5.37 22.26 -1.35
CA ASP A 2 4.63 21.46 -2.34
C ASP A 2 4.18 20.17 -1.68
N GLN A 3 2.91 19.84 -1.84
CA GLN A 3 2.36 18.60 -1.29
C GLN A 3 2.99 17.41 -2.03
N GLU A 4 3.77 16.63 -1.32
CA GLU A 4 4.40 15.45 -1.89
C GLU A 4 3.38 14.30 -1.95
N TYR A 5 3.15 13.74 -3.15
CA TYR A 5 2.26 12.61 -3.36
C TYR A 5 3.07 11.31 -3.36
N LEU A 6 2.92 10.51 -2.33
CA LEU A 6 3.74 9.33 -2.08
C LEU A 6 3.02 8.02 -2.38
N ARG A 7 3.78 7.05 -2.85
CA ARG A 7 3.41 5.62 -2.81
C ARG A 7 4.00 5.01 -1.55
N THR A 8 3.14 4.41 -0.73
CA THR A 8 3.53 3.76 0.52
C THR A 8 3.06 2.33 0.53
N THR A 9 3.97 1.39 0.59
CA THR A 9 3.65 -0.03 0.76
C THR A 9 3.80 -0.42 2.23
N ILE A 10 2.78 -1.08 2.79
CA ILE A 10 2.68 -1.45 4.21
C ILE A 10 2.53 -2.96 4.30
N VAL A 11 3.49 -3.65 4.89
CA VAL A 11 3.46 -5.11 5.01
C VAL A 11 3.59 -5.60 6.43
N GLY A 12 2.88 -6.70 6.74
CA GLY A 12 2.94 -7.32 8.06
C GLY A 12 1.84 -8.37 8.24
N LEU A 13 2.08 -9.33 9.10
CA LEU A 13 1.12 -10.37 9.44
C LEU A 13 -0.16 -9.80 10.08
N ALA A 14 -1.20 -10.62 10.19
CA ALA A 14 -2.42 -10.23 10.89
C ALA A 14 -2.12 -9.78 12.32
N GLY A 15 -2.75 -8.68 12.77
CA GLY A 15 -2.54 -8.12 14.11
C GLY A 15 -1.20 -7.41 14.33
N SER A 16 -0.42 -7.13 13.28
CA SER A 16 0.88 -6.44 13.40
C SER A 16 0.77 -4.92 13.62
N GLY A 17 -0.37 -4.30 13.33
CA GLY A 17 -0.57 -2.85 13.45
C GLY A 17 -0.74 -2.10 12.13
N LYS A 18 -0.74 -2.78 10.96
CA LYS A 18 -0.92 -2.16 9.62
C LYS A 18 -2.15 -1.26 9.53
N THR A 19 -3.31 -1.79 9.93
CA THR A 19 -4.57 -1.03 9.89
C THR A 19 -4.53 0.18 10.83
N THR A 20 -3.85 0.09 11.96
CA THR A 20 -3.63 1.23 12.88
C THR A 20 -2.77 2.29 12.22
N TYR A 21 -1.65 1.89 11.59
CA TYR A 21 -0.81 2.80 10.82
C TYR A 21 -1.62 3.51 9.73
N LEU A 22 -2.33 2.72 8.92
CA LEU A 22 -3.12 3.26 7.82
C LEU A 22 -4.19 4.23 8.30
N LYS A 23 -4.95 3.89 9.36
CA LYS A 23 -5.96 4.78 9.98
C LYS A 23 -5.39 6.10 10.49
N SER A 24 -4.09 6.17 10.82
CA SER A 24 -3.41 7.42 11.19
C SER A 24 -3.08 8.33 10.00
N LYS A 25 -3.17 7.83 8.76
CA LYS A 25 -2.76 8.52 7.52
C LYS A 25 -3.93 8.88 6.62
N ILE A 26 -4.96 8.04 6.55
CA ILE A 26 -6.10 8.22 5.64
C ILE A 26 -7.00 9.38 6.07
N ARG A 27 -7.60 10.02 5.09
CA ARG A 27 -8.50 11.18 5.22
C ARG A 27 -9.93 10.82 4.83
N LYS A 28 -10.86 11.77 4.94
CA LYS A 28 -12.25 11.57 4.48
C LYS A 28 -12.32 11.40 2.97
N GLU A 29 -11.43 12.05 2.25
CA GLU A 29 -11.29 12.04 0.80
C GLU A 29 -10.45 10.85 0.32
N SER A 30 -10.37 9.78 1.08
CA SER A 30 -9.69 8.54 0.67
C SER A 30 -10.65 7.59 -0.02
N LEU A 31 -10.27 7.04 -1.19
CA LEU A 31 -10.91 5.89 -1.82
C LEU A 31 -10.27 4.62 -1.27
N ILE A 32 -11.06 3.73 -0.65
CA ILE A 32 -10.57 2.57 0.08
C ILE A 32 -11.18 1.30 -0.48
N PHE A 33 -10.34 0.41 -1.00
CA PHE A 33 -10.69 -0.95 -1.37
C PHE A 33 -10.56 -1.84 -0.12
N ASP A 34 -11.71 -2.21 0.47
CA ASP A 34 -11.84 -2.85 1.78
C ASP A 34 -12.51 -4.23 1.69
N PRO A 35 -11.80 -5.27 1.23
CA PRO A 35 -12.37 -6.62 1.10
C PRO A 35 -12.69 -7.27 2.45
N LEU A 36 -12.05 -6.83 3.54
CA LEU A 36 -12.20 -7.40 4.88
C LEU A 36 -13.17 -6.64 5.78
N ARG A 37 -13.71 -5.50 5.31
CA ARG A 37 -14.67 -4.65 6.05
C ARG A 37 -14.08 -4.06 7.34
N GLU A 38 -12.81 -3.63 7.29
CA GLU A 38 -12.11 -3.06 8.44
C GLU A 38 -12.29 -1.53 8.59
N PHE A 39 -12.77 -0.86 7.52
CA PHE A 39 -12.88 0.59 7.47
C PHE A 39 -14.33 1.06 7.64
N LYS A 40 -14.48 2.21 8.32
CA LYS A 40 -15.79 2.86 8.58
C LYS A 40 -15.85 4.30 8.05
N LYS A 41 -14.74 4.87 7.58
CA LYS A 41 -14.63 6.25 7.08
C LYS A 41 -13.93 6.25 5.74
N GLY A 42 -14.24 7.24 4.90
CA GLY A 42 -13.76 7.34 3.52
C GLY A 42 -14.78 6.82 2.51
N HIS A 43 -14.43 6.86 1.24
CA HIS A 43 -15.20 6.28 0.15
C HIS A 43 -14.81 4.80 0.03
N ILE A 44 -15.65 3.91 0.57
CA ILE A 44 -15.31 2.50 0.73
C ILE A 44 -15.90 1.70 -0.42
N PHE A 45 -15.03 1.05 -1.19
CA PHE A 45 -15.40 0.04 -2.18
C PHE A 45 -15.12 -1.37 -1.63
N ARG A 46 -16.07 -2.26 -1.82
CA ARG A 46 -15.98 -3.67 -1.40
C ARG A 46 -16.27 -4.57 -2.60
N PRO A 47 -15.29 -5.34 -3.07
CA PRO A 47 -15.49 -6.22 -4.21
C PRO A 47 -16.53 -7.30 -3.88
N THR A 48 -17.35 -7.62 -4.87
CA THR A 48 -18.32 -8.72 -4.79
C THR A 48 -17.61 -10.06 -4.99
N ASN A 49 -16.68 -10.12 -5.94
CA ASN A 49 -15.78 -11.24 -6.13
C ASN A 49 -14.51 -11.06 -5.28
N ARG A 50 -14.45 -11.81 -4.17
CA ARG A 50 -13.28 -11.76 -3.27
C ARG A 50 -12.13 -12.67 -3.69
N VAL A 51 -12.36 -13.57 -4.63
CA VAL A 51 -11.33 -14.51 -5.14
C VAL A 51 -10.51 -13.81 -6.22
N ASP A 52 -11.18 -13.18 -7.16
CA ASP A 52 -10.57 -12.35 -8.21
C ASP A 52 -11.25 -10.98 -8.24
N PRO A 53 -10.78 -10.02 -7.44
CA PRO A 53 -11.35 -8.68 -7.39
C PRO A 53 -10.87 -7.76 -8.52
N ASN A 54 -9.88 -8.17 -9.33
CA ASN A 54 -9.24 -7.31 -10.32
C ASN A 54 -10.19 -6.66 -11.32
N PRO A 55 -11.15 -7.36 -11.95
CA PRO A 55 -12.04 -6.71 -12.90
C PRO A 55 -12.87 -5.57 -12.28
N GLU A 56 -13.30 -5.75 -11.03
CA GLU A 56 -14.03 -4.72 -10.30
C GLU A 56 -13.10 -3.56 -9.91
N TYR A 57 -11.87 -3.85 -9.45
CA TYR A 57 -10.88 -2.85 -9.08
C TYR A 57 -10.49 -1.98 -10.28
N GLU A 58 -10.15 -2.57 -11.41
CA GLU A 58 -9.81 -1.86 -12.64
C GLU A 58 -10.93 -0.91 -13.08
N LYS A 59 -12.18 -1.39 -13.04
CA LYS A 59 -13.35 -0.57 -13.37
C LYS A 59 -13.47 0.65 -12.44
N ILE A 60 -13.34 0.46 -11.13
CA ILE A 60 -13.45 1.55 -10.15
C ILE A 60 -12.25 2.49 -10.24
N LEU A 61 -11.03 1.99 -10.41
CA LEU A 61 -9.84 2.82 -10.60
C LEU A 61 -9.99 3.74 -11.81
N TYR A 62 -10.49 3.22 -12.93
CA TYR A 62 -10.77 4.04 -14.11
C TYR A 62 -11.89 5.07 -13.84
N GLN A 63 -13.04 4.63 -13.33
CA GLN A 63 -14.22 5.48 -13.17
C GLN A 63 -14.03 6.59 -12.13
N GLU A 64 -13.37 6.27 -11.02
CA GLU A 64 -13.29 7.14 -9.85
C GLU A 64 -11.99 7.96 -9.79
N ILE A 65 -10.91 7.51 -10.42
CA ILE A 65 -9.61 8.19 -10.36
C ILE A 65 -9.20 8.74 -11.73
N ILE A 66 -9.05 7.88 -12.74
CA ILE A 66 -8.43 8.24 -14.01
C ILE A 66 -9.36 9.14 -14.82
N LYS A 67 -10.57 8.67 -15.12
CA LYS A 67 -11.54 9.41 -15.93
C LYS A 67 -11.92 10.79 -15.38
N PRO A 68 -12.16 11.00 -14.07
CA PRO A 68 -12.40 12.33 -13.52
C PRO A 68 -11.20 13.26 -13.68
N TYR A 69 -10.00 12.75 -13.46
CA TYR A 69 -8.77 13.53 -13.62
C TYR A 69 -8.55 13.94 -15.09
N GLU A 70 -8.67 13.01 -16.03
CA GLU A 70 -8.56 13.30 -17.47
C GLU A 70 -9.57 14.37 -17.93
N LYS A 71 -10.79 14.30 -17.40
CA LYS A 71 -11.87 15.22 -17.77
C LYS A 71 -11.72 16.63 -17.17
N THR A 72 -11.17 16.75 -15.97
CA THR A 72 -11.22 17.99 -15.16
C THR A 72 -9.85 18.52 -14.74
N GLY A 73 -8.78 17.73 -14.88
CA GLY A 73 -7.47 18.02 -14.28
C GLY A 73 -7.45 17.99 -12.75
N LYS A 74 -8.56 17.57 -12.12
CA LYS A 74 -8.71 17.56 -10.66
C LYS A 74 -8.96 16.13 -10.17
N GLN A 75 -8.26 15.76 -9.10
CA GLN A 75 -8.45 14.46 -8.45
C GLN A 75 -9.55 14.57 -7.38
N PRO A 76 -10.60 13.74 -7.43
CA PRO A 76 -11.65 13.75 -6.41
C PRO A 76 -11.19 13.18 -5.07
N TYR A 77 -10.15 12.36 -5.08
CA TYR A 77 -9.60 11.72 -3.89
C TYR A 77 -8.17 12.19 -3.64
N LEU A 78 -7.80 12.26 -2.36
CA LEU A 78 -6.43 12.58 -1.95
C LEU A 78 -5.58 11.32 -1.75
N ASP A 79 -6.24 10.21 -1.42
CA ASP A 79 -5.59 8.95 -1.15
C ASP A 79 -6.34 7.79 -1.83
N LEU A 80 -5.59 6.88 -2.41
CA LEU A 80 -6.02 5.54 -2.81
C LEU A 80 -5.46 4.53 -1.82
N VAL A 81 -6.33 3.68 -1.29
CA VAL A 81 -5.95 2.61 -0.38
C VAL A 81 -6.38 1.27 -0.94
N ILE A 82 -5.44 0.35 -1.11
CA ILE A 82 -5.72 -1.05 -1.50
C ILE A 82 -5.36 -1.94 -0.31
N ASP A 83 -6.37 -2.40 0.41
CA ASP A 83 -6.15 -3.39 1.47
C ASP A 83 -6.10 -4.81 0.89
N GLU A 84 -5.33 -5.71 1.53
CA GLU A 84 -5.04 -7.07 1.05
C GLU A 84 -4.47 -7.10 -0.38
N GLY A 85 -3.63 -6.13 -0.74
CA GLY A 85 -3.09 -5.93 -2.10
C GLY A 85 -2.36 -7.12 -2.71
N ASN A 86 -1.89 -8.08 -1.89
CA ASN A 86 -1.29 -9.31 -2.39
C ASN A 86 -2.31 -10.25 -3.08
N ARG A 87 -3.61 -10.04 -2.94
CA ARG A 87 -4.64 -10.80 -3.67
C ARG A 87 -4.84 -10.28 -5.09
N PRO A 88 -5.20 -9.00 -5.28
CA PRO A 88 -5.34 -8.46 -6.63
C PRO A 88 -4.00 -8.31 -7.35
N TYR A 89 -2.91 -8.10 -6.63
CA TYR A 89 -1.60 -7.82 -7.22
C TYR A 89 -0.52 -8.75 -6.68
N PRO A 90 -0.59 -10.06 -7.00
CA PRO A 90 0.39 -11.02 -6.53
C PRO A 90 1.75 -10.85 -7.23
N ASN A 91 2.80 -11.29 -6.54
CA ASN A 91 4.15 -11.33 -7.12
C ASN A 91 4.21 -12.16 -8.40
N LYS A 92 5.07 -11.80 -9.34
CA LYS A 92 5.31 -12.46 -10.64
C LYS A 92 4.16 -12.37 -11.64
N ILE A 93 3.12 -11.61 -11.35
CA ILE A 93 2.04 -11.33 -12.30
C ILE A 93 2.11 -9.84 -12.64
N PRO A 94 2.08 -9.44 -13.92
CA PRO A 94 2.07 -8.03 -14.30
C PRO A 94 0.89 -7.29 -13.63
N LEU A 95 1.12 -6.03 -13.30
CA LEU A 95 0.02 -5.19 -12.82
C LEU A 95 -1.04 -5.03 -13.90
N PRO A 96 -2.33 -5.08 -13.55
CA PRO A 96 -3.40 -4.68 -14.43
C PRO A 96 -3.25 -3.21 -14.87
N GLU A 97 -3.78 -2.87 -16.03
CA GLU A 97 -3.51 -1.61 -16.74
C GLU A 97 -3.74 -0.36 -15.89
N MET A 98 -4.91 -0.25 -15.24
CA MET A 98 -5.24 0.95 -14.46
C MET A 98 -4.37 1.07 -13.21
N MET A 99 -4.08 -0.05 -12.55
CA MET A 99 -3.18 -0.02 -11.40
C MET A 99 -1.74 0.30 -11.81
N ALA A 100 -1.24 -0.23 -12.93
CA ALA A 100 0.07 0.12 -13.48
C ALA A 100 0.14 1.61 -13.77
N TYR A 101 -0.85 2.16 -14.47
CA TYR A 101 -0.93 3.59 -14.76
C TYR A 101 -0.90 4.44 -13.48
N ILE A 102 -1.71 4.11 -12.48
CA ILE A 102 -1.71 4.84 -11.20
C ILE A 102 -0.36 4.71 -10.48
N ASN A 103 0.25 3.52 -10.51
CA ASN A 103 1.55 3.30 -9.89
C ASN A 103 2.65 4.18 -10.51
N ASP A 104 2.63 4.34 -11.82
CA ASP A 104 3.64 5.13 -12.55
C ASP A 104 3.39 6.64 -12.47
N PHE A 105 2.13 7.06 -12.46
CA PHE A 105 1.74 8.45 -12.59
C PHE A 105 1.07 9.07 -11.36
N ASN A 106 1.20 8.48 -10.17
CA ASN A 106 0.52 8.94 -8.96
C ASN A 106 0.79 10.43 -8.62
N ARG A 107 2.00 10.94 -8.89
CA ARG A 107 2.35 12.35 -8.67
C ARG A 107 1.59 13.27 -9.63
N HIS A 108 1.53 12.91 -10.92
CA HIS A 108 0.75 13.65 -11.92
C HIS A 108 -0.74 13.62 -11.58
N LEU A 109 -1.24 12.48 -11.12
CA LEU A 109 -2.62 12.31 -10.64
C LEU A 109 -2.89 13.04 -9.31
N LYS A 110 -1.88 13.59 -8.66
CA LYS A 110 -1.98 14.24 -7.34
C LYS A 110 -2.62 13.32 -6.28
N LEU A 111 -2.16 12.08 -6.24
CA LEU A 111 -2.76 11.00 -5.46
C LEU A 111 -1.70 10.31 -4.58
N ASN A 112 -1.95 10.21 -3.28
CA ASN A 112 -1.20 9.27 -2.45
C ASN A 112 -1.73 7.86 -2.67
N VAL A 113 -0.85 6.88 -2.72
CA VAL A 113 -1.21 5.47 -2.89
C VAL A 113 -0.70 4.66 -1.71
N PHE A 114 -1.59 3.95 -1.04
CA PHE A 114 -1.28 3.04 0.05
C PHE A 114 -1.64 1.62 -0.35
N ILE A 115 -0.65 0.75 -0.42
CA ILE A 115 -0.84 -0.69 -0.67
C ILE A 115 -0.56 -1.45 0.61
N VAL A 116 -1.53 -2.21 1.08
CA VAL A 116 -1.39 -3.01 2.31
C VAL A 116 -1.36 -4.48 1.96
N ALA A 117 -0.39 -5.21 2.50
CA ALA A 117 -0.25 -6.64 2.24
C ALA A 117 0.20 -7.41 3.50
N ARG A 118 0.01 -8.72 3.48
CA ARG A 118 0.44 -9.58 4.61
C ARG A 118 1.91 -9.93 4.55
N ARG A 119 2.44 -10.17 3.35
CA ARG A 119 3.81 -10.61 3.13
C ARG A 119 4.47 -9.82 2.01
N LEU A 120 5.70 -9.41 2.25
CA LEU A 120 6.50 -8.67 1.28
C LEU A 120 6.76 -9.52 0.02
N SER A 121 7.06 -10.80 0.20
CA SER A 121 7.35 -11.74 -0.89
C SER A 121 6.15 -12.11 -1.77
N GLN A 122 4.93 -11.84 -1.32
CA GLN A 122 3.70 -12.16 -2.05
C GLN A 122 3.14 -10.97 -2.84
N LEU A 123 3.61 -9.76 -2.59
CA LEU A 123 3.14 -8.55 -3.27
C LEU A 123 3.92 -8.35 -4.58
N ASN A 124 3.24 -7.81 -5.58
CA ASN A 124 3.82 -7.47 -6.87
C ASN A 124 5.11 -6.65 -6.73
N THR A 125 6.08 -6.94 -7.58
CA THR A 125 7.42 -6.35 -7.52
C THR A 125 7.39 -4.86 -7.74
N ASP A 126 6.66 -4.36 -8.74
CA ASP A 126 6.60 -2.94 -9.07
C ASP A 126 5.97 -2.11 -7.96
N LEU A 127 4.96 -2.66 -7.25
CA LEU A 127 4.35 -1.99 -6.10
C LEU A 127 5.31 -1.87 -4.91
N VAL A 128 6.30 -2.73 -4.80
CA VAL A 128 7.31 -2.68 -3.74
C VAL A 128 8.48 -1.78 -4.14
N GLU A 129 9.09 -2.05 -5.29
CA GLU A 129 10.34 -1.39 -5.72
C GLU A 129 10.13 0.07 -6.11
N LEU A 130 8.96 0.40 -6.66
CA LEU A 130 8.61 1.78 -7.00
C LEU A 130 7.97 2.55 -5.81
N SER A 131 7.83 1.95 -4.65
CA SER A 131 7.36 2.65 -3.45
C SER A 131 8.36 3.70 -2.99
N HIS A 132 7.87 4.92 -2.73
CA HIS A 132 8.68 5.96 -2.10
C HIS A 132 8.94 5.63 -0.62
N LYS A 133 8.00 4.92 0.00
CA LYS A 133 8.10 4.51 1.40
C LYS A 133 7.64 3.07 1.61
N LEU A 134 8.43 2.29 2.33
CA LEU A 134 8.07 0.94 2.76
C LEU A 134 7.93 0.92 4.28
N ILE A 135 6.81 0.38 4.75
CA ILE A 135 6.52 0.16 6.17
C ILE A 135 6.43 -1.34 6.39
N ILE A 136 7.43 -1.91 7.04
CA ILE A 136 7.55 -3.36 7.18
C ILE A 136 7.46 -3.71 8.66
N TYR A 137 6.36 -4.33 9.06
CA TYR A 137 6.22 -4.95 10.37
C TYR A 137 6.96 -6.29 10.41
N ARG A 138 7.12 -6.85 11.60
CA ARG A 138 7.83 -8.11 11.81
C ARG A 138 7.42 -9.17 10.78
N GLN A 139 8.43 -9.71 10.08
CA GLN A 139 8.34 -10.83 9.14
C GLN A 139 9.36 -11.89 9.55
N THR A 140 8.97 -13.18 9.47
CA THR A 140 9.86 -14.31 9.83
C THR A 140 10.03 -15.30 8.68
N GLY A 141 9.31 -15.11 7.57
CA GLY A 141 9.42 -15.96 6.38
C GLY A 141 10.74 -15.71 5.66
N ILE A 142 11.42 -16.80 5.27
CA ILE A 142 12.74 -16.71 4.62
C ILE A 142 12.71 -15.86 3.34
N ASN A 143 11.62 -15.97 2.56
CA ASN A 143 11.46 -15.20 1.33
C ASN A 143 11.22 -13.71 1.60
N ASP A 144 10.54 -13.38 2.71
CA ASP A 144 10.30 -11.99 3.11
C ASP A 144 11.60 -11.34 3.61
N ILE A 145 12.41 -12.09 4.38
CA ILE A 145 13.72 -11.65 4.87
C ILE A 145 14.66 -11.41 3.68
N LYS A 146 14.73 -12.39 2.77
CA LYS A 146 15.55 -12.25 1.56
C LYS A 146 15.16 -11.01 0.77
N ARG A 147 13.85 -10.85 0.49
CA ARG A 147 13.38 -9.72 -0.30
C ARG A 147 13.60 -8.36 0.39
N ALA A 148 13.54 -8.29 1.72
CA ALA A 148 13.88 -7.07 2.44
C ALA A 148 15.36 -6.74 2.30
N ASN A 149 16.26 -7.73 2.34
CA ASN A 149 17.69 -7.54 2.09
C ASN A 149 18.00 -7.18 0.63
N ASP A 150 17.22 -7.70 -0.34
CA ASP A 150 17.34 -7.31 -1.75
C ASP A 150 16.98 -5.82 -1.99
N ILE A 151 16.12 -5.23 -1.14
CA ILE A 151 15.74 -3.82 -1.20
C ILE A 151 16.81 -2.94 -0.54
N ILE A 152 17.25 -3.31 0.65
CA ILE A 152 18.31 -2.61 1.39
C ILE A 152 19.02 -3.59 2.32
N ASP A 153 20.35 -3.62 2.26
CA ASP A 153 21.17 -4.54 3.03
C ASP A 153 20.91 -4.42 4.54
N GLY A 154 20.81 -5.56 5.22
CA GLY A 154 20.54 -5.65 6.66
C GLY A 154 19.05 -5.50 7.06
N ALA A 155 18.17 -5.02 6.18
CA ALA A 155 16.76 -4.84 6.53
C ALA A 155 16.06 -6.16 6.92
N GLY A 156 16.41 -7.26 6.25
CA GLY A 156 15.85 -8.58 6.54
C GLY A 156 16.14 -9.06 7.96
N GLU A 157 17.35 -8.82 8.47
CA GLU A 157 17.69 -9.18 9.84
C GLU A 157 16.97 -8.31 10.87
N GLU A 158 16.76 -7.03 10.55
CA GLU A 158 16.04 -6.13 11.45
C GLU A 158 14.54 -6.44 11.51
N ILE A 159 13.86 -6.69 10.39
CA ILE A 159 12.43 -7.03 10.40
C ILE A 159 12.13 -8.32 11.16
N LYS A 160 13.07 -9.27 11.18
CA LYS A 160 12.95 -10.51 11.95
C LYS A 160 12.93 -10.29 13.45
N LYS A 161 13.70 -9.30 13.95
CA LYS A 161 13.88 -8.98 15.37
C LYS A 161 12.85 -7.98 15.91
N LEU A 162 12.05 -7.33 15.06
CA LEU A 162 11.10 -6.31 15.48
C LEU A 162 10.20 -6.79 16.62
N LYS A 163 10.04 -5.95 17.63
CA LYS A 163 9.06 -6.15 18.70
C LYS A 163 7.63 -5.96 18.15
N LYS A 164 6.65 -6.44 18.90
CA LYS A 164 5.24 -6.31 18.52
C LYS A 164 4.88 -4.83 18.26
N TYR A 165 4.20 -4.55 17.16
CA TYR A 165 3.78 -3.23 16.69
C TYR A 165 4.89 -2.26 16.26
N HIS A 166 6.17 -2.57 16.48
CA HIS A 166 7.27 -1.80 15.88
C HIS A 166 7.36 -2.14 14.40
N TYR A 167 7.87 -1.20 13.61
CA TYR A 167 8.03 -1.39 12.18
C TYR A 167 9.35 -0.78 11.69
N LEU A 168 9.85 -1.33 10.60
CA LEU A 168 10.93 -0.77 9.83
C LEU A 168 10.31 0.18 8.79
N GLU A 169 10.78 1.41 8.76
CA GLU A 169 10.46 2.38 7.72
C GLU A 169 11.66 2.52 6.81
N ILE A 170 11.48 2.23 5.51
CA ILE A 170 12.47 2.51 4.47
C ILE A 170 11.98 3.75 3.71
N TYR A 171 12.80 4.76 3.64
CA TYR A 171 12.52 6.03 2.96
C TYR A 171 13.83 6.67 2.50
N GLU A 172 13.88 7.17 1.26
CA GLU A 172 15.05 7.83 0.69
C GLU A 172 16.37 7.02 0.78
N GLY A 173 16.28 5.70 0.60
CA GLY A 173 17.45 4.81 0.61
C GLY A 173 17.99 4.46 1.99
N GLU A 174 17.32 4.90 3.06
CA GLU A 174 17.67 4.58 4.44
C GLU A 174 16.55 3.82 5.14
N PHE A 175 16.88 3.02 6.16
CA PHE A 175 15.87 2.44 7.02
C PHE A 175 16.01 2.86 8.47
N ASN A 176 14.89 2.96 9.15
CA ASN A 176 14.80 3.28 10.57
C ASN A 176 13.76 2.42 11.27
N ILE A 177 14.05 1.95 12.47
CA ILE A 177 13.07 1.28 13.33
C ILE A 177 12.21 2.35 14.01
N ARG A 178 10.90 2.18 13.93
CA ARG A 178 9.92 3.10 14.49
C ARG A 178 9.10 2.43 15.60
N ASP A 179 8.71 3.24 16.56
CA ASP A 179 7.83 2.86 17.65
C ASP A 179 6.37 2.63 17.17
N PRO A 180 5.56 1.90 17.95
CA PRO A 180 4.15 1.70 17.67
C PRO A 180 3.37 3.01 17.47
N ILE A 181 2.50 3.06 16.47
CA ILE A 181 1.58 4.19 16.27
C ILE A 181 0.58 4.26 17.43
N LYS A 182 0.50 5.40 18.07
CA LYS A 182 -0.56 5.74 19.04
C LYS A 182 -1.67 6.49 18.29
N LEU A 183 -2.86 5.91 18.23
CA LEU A 183 -4.04 6.65 17.76
C LEU A 183 -4.45 7.63 18.87
N ARG A 184 -4.54 8.90 18.52
CA ARG A 184 -5.12 9.94 19.38
C ARG A 184 -6.63 9.92 19.33
#